data_e1e7c068531f0606c7e24149ed4d8848
#
_entry.id   e1e7c068531f0606c7e24149ed4d8848
#
_cell.length_a   1.000
_cell.length_b   1.000
_cell.length_c   1.000
_cell.angle_alpha   90.00
_cell.angle_beta   90.00
_cell.angle_gamma   90.00
#
_symmetry.space_group_name_H-M   'P 1'
#
loop_
_entity.id
_entity.type
_entity.pdbx_description
1 polymer ?
#
loop_
_entity_poly.entity_id
_entity_poly.type
_entity_poly.pdbx_seq_one_letter_code
_entity_poly.pdbx_strand_id
1 'polypeptide(L)'
;MIGNEAVARGLYEGGLKVVSSYPGTPSTEITEFLSKYDDIYSEWAPNEKVAAEVCFGASVGGVRCACAMKHVGLIVAADPLFTLSYTGVRGGMVICVADDPGMHSSQNEQDSRHYAIGAK
;
A
#
# COMPACT_ATOMS: atom_id res chain seq x y z
N MET A 1 -21.13 -1.29 0.87
CA MET A 1 -19.71 -0.93 0.75
C MET A 1 -18.91 -1.97 1.53
N ILE A 2 -17.99 -2.65 0.90
CA ILE A 2 -17.06 -3.57 1.57
C ILE A 2 -15.88 -2.78 2.17
N GLY A 3 -15.10 -3.41 3.07
CA GLY A 3 -13.99 -2.73 3.76
C GLY A 3 -12.97 -2.10 2.82
N ASN A 4 -12.52 -2.84 1.80
CA ASN A 4 -11.55 -2.34 0.80
C ASN A 4 -12.08 -1.15 -0.01
N GLU A 5 -13.38 -1.15 -0.33
CA GLU A 5 -14.04 -0.02 -0.98
C GLU A 5 -14.08 1.22 -0.08
N ALA A 6 -14.34 1.03 1.22
CA ALA A 6 -14.35 2.12 2.19
C ALA A 6 -12.94 2.72 2.35
N VAL A 7 -11.90 1.90 2.40
CA VAL A 7 -10.50 2.36 2.44
C VAL A 7 -10.17 3.15 1.17
N ALA A 8 -10.49 2.62 -0.01
CA ALA A 8 -10.26 3.30 -1.29
C ALA A 8 -10.98 4.67 -1.32
N ARG A 9 -12.22 4.71 -0.87
CA ARG A 9 -13.00 5.95 -0.80
C ARG A 9 -12.38 6.97 0.15
N GLY A 10 -11.92 6.53 1.33
CA GLY A 10 -11.24 7.42 2.28
C GLY A 10 -9.92 7.97 1.74
N LEU A 11 -9.15 7.14 1.03
CA LEU A 11 -7.92 7.58 0.36
C LEU A 11 -8.22 8.64 -0.71
N TYR A 12 -9.25 8.43 -1.54
CA TYR A 12 -9.69 9.39 -2.54
C TYR A 12 -10.10 10.72 -1.91
N GLU A 13 -10.97 10.70 -0.90
CA GLU A 13 -11.41 11.90 -0.16
C GLU A 13 -10.24 12.60 0.56
N GLY A 14 -9.23 11.83 0.98
CA GLY A 14 -7.98 12.33 1.53
C GLY A 14 -7.06 13.01 0.52
N GLY A 15 -7.45 13.07 -0.77
CA GLY A 15 -6.70 13.73 -1.83
C GLY A 15 -5.56 12.90 -2.40
N LEU A 16 -5.69 11.57 -2.39
CA LEU A 16 -4.75 10.67 -3.06
C LEU A 16 -4.65 10.98 -4.55
N LYS A 17 -3.45 10.91 -5.12
CA LYS A 17 -3.22 11.11 -6.55
C LYS A 17 -2.48 9.95 -7.22
N VAL A 18 -1.77 9.14 -6.46
CA VAL A 18 -1.01 7.99 -6.98
C VAL A 18 -1.27 6.76 -6.13
N VAL A 19 -1.59 5.66 -6.78
CA VAL A 19 -1.63 4.34 -6.17
C VAL A 19 -0.83 3.36 -7.02
N SER A 20 0.07 2.62 -6.39
CA SER A 20 0.81 1.52 -7.02
C SER A 20 0.76 0.31 -6.10
N SER A 21 0.44 -0.86 -6.63
CA SER A 21 0.25 -2.07 -5.83
C SER A 21 0.67 -3.31 -6.61
N TYR A 22 0.87 -4.40 -5.90
CA TYR A 22 0.93 -5.74 -6.46
C TYR A 22 -0.26 -6.56 -5.97
N PRO A 23 -0.97 -7.30 -6.84
CA PRO A 23 -2.17 -8.02 -6.47
C PRO A 23 -1.93 -9.06 -5.37
N GLY A 24 -2.75 -9.04 -4.34
CA GLY A 24 -2.68 -10.02 -3.25
C GLY A 24 -3.92 -9.94 -2.34
N THR A 25 -4.73 -11.01 -2.35
CA THR A 25 -5.89 -11.12 -1.44
C THR A 25 -5.40 -11.13 0.02
N PRO A 26 -6.01 -10.32 0.92
CA PRO A 26 -7.28 -9.61 0.78
C PRO A 26 -7.19 -8.11 0.45
N SER A 27 -6.09 -7.60 -0.11
CA SER A 27 -5.88 -6.16 -0.35
C SER A 27 -6.15 -5.69 -1.78
N THR A 28 -6.30 -6.59 -2.74
CA THR A 28 -6.35 -6.29 -4.19
C THR A 28 -7.41 -5.25 -4.54
N GLU A 29 -8.60 -5.37 -3.97
CA GLU A 29 -9.75 -4.53 -4.32
C GLU A 29 -9.55 -3.05 -3.94
N ILE A 30 -8.64 -2.73 -3.02
CA ILE A 30 -8.33 -1.32 -2.69
C ILE A 30 -7.89 -0.58 -3.96
N THR A 31 -6.91 -1.13 -4.67
CA THR A 31 -6.39 -0.53 -5.90
C THR A 31 -7.40 -0.63 -7.05
N GLU A 32 -8.16 -1.72 -7.15
CA GLU A 32 -9.23 -1.86 -8.15
C GLU A 32 -10.33 -0.79 -7.97
N PHE A 33 -10.69 -0.44 -6.74
CA PHE A 33 -11.65 0.65 -6.50
C PHE A 33 -11.05 2.01 -6.82
N LEU A 34 -9.77 2.24 -6.46
CA LEU A 34 -9.08 3.51 -6.75
C LEU A 34 -8.88 3.73 -8.25
N SER A 35 -8.66 2.66 -9.02
CA SER A 35 -8.48 2.77 -10.48
C SER A 35 -9.72 3.24 -11.25
N LYS A 36 -10.87 3.31 -10.59
CA LYS A 36 -12.12 3.82 -11.17
C LYS A 36 -12.23 5.35 -11.14
N TYR A 37 -11.34 6.04 -10.44
CA TYR A 37 -11.31 7.49 -10.37
C TYR A 37 -10.35 8.04 -11.44
N ASP A 38 -10.87 8.81 -12.38
CA ASP A 38 -10.12 9.34 -13.53
C ASP A 38 -8.96 10.26 -13.17
N ASP A 39 -9.01 10.85 -11.98
CA ASP A 39 -8.00 11.81 -11.49
C ASP A 39 -6.93 11.16 -10.59
N ILE A 40 -6.93 9.83 -10.48
CA ILE A 40 -5.90 9.04 -9.79
C ILE A 40 -5.05 8.30 -10.81
N TYR A 41 -3.73 8.46 -10.72
CA TYR A 41 -2.81 7.55 -11.39
C TYR A 41 -2.77 6.21 -10.65
N SER A 42 -3.17 5.15 -11.32
CA SER A 42 -3.22 3.80 -10.75
C SER A 42 -2.43 2.83 -11.60
N GLU A 43 -1.58 2.03 -10.98
CA GLU A 43 -0.80 1.00 -11.66
C GLU A 43 -0.64 -0.28 -10.84
N TRP A 44 -0.42 -1.38 -11.56
CA TRP A 44 0.07 -2.63 -11.02
C TRP A 44 1.57 -2.74 -11.24
N ALA A 45 2.33 -2.79 -10.15
CA ALA A 45 3.77 -2.97 -10.17
C ALA A 45 4.15 -4.46 -10.29
N PRO A 46 5.37 -4.78 -10.71
CA PRO A 46 5.82 -6.17 -10.82
C PRO A 46 6.01 -6.88 -9.47
N ASN A 47 6.13 -6.14 -8.37
CA ASN A 47 6.15 -6.63 -6.99
C ASN A 47 5.92 -5.48 -6.00
N GLU A 48 5.77 -5.82 -4.72
CA GLU A 48 5.44 -4.86 -3.67
C GLU A 48 6.59 -3.89 -3.35
N LYS A 49 7.85 -4.31 -3.54
CA LYS A 49 8.99 -3.41 -3.38
C LYS A 49 8.92 -2.27 -4.40
N VAL A 50 8.71 -2.59 -5.66
CA VAL A 50 8.57 -1.59 -6.73
C VAL A 50 7.35 -0.71 -6.49
N ALA A 51 6.22 -1.29 -6.07
CA ALA A 51 5.02 -0.52 -5.72
C ALA A 51 5.29 0.53 -4.63
N ALA A 52 5.99 0.14 -3.57
CA ALA A 52 6.36 1.05 -2.50
C ALA A 52 7.35 2.13 -2.98
N GLU A 53 8.31 1.78 -3.82
CA GLU A 53 9.30 2.72 -4.37
C GLU A 53 8.67 3.74 -5.32
N VAL A 54 7.67 3.34 -6.14
CA VAL A 54 6.90 4.27 -6.98
C VAL A 54 6.14 5.28 -6.10
N CYS A 55 5.46 4.80 -5.07
CA CYS A 55 4.77 5.67 -4.13
C CYS A 55 5.74 6.58 -3.37
N PHE A 56 6.92 6.08 -3.01
CA PHE A 56 7.97 6.92 -2.40
C PHE A 56 8.40 8.04 -3.33
N GLY A 57 8.69 7.73 -4.59
CA GLY A 57 9.01 8.75 -5.59
C GLY A 57 7.93 9.82 -5.72
N ALA A 58 6.66 9.41 -5.76
CA ALA A 58 5.51 10.31 -5.78
C ALA A 58 5.47 11.21 -4.53
N SER A 59 5.71 10.62 -3.34
CA SER A 59 5.77 11.35 -2.08
C SER A 59 6.89 12.38 -2.05
N VAL A 60 8.09 12.02 -2.52
CA VAL A 60 9.21 12.96 -2.65
C VAL A 60 8.85 14.13 -3.57
N GLY A 61 8.09 13.88 -4.64
CA GLY A 61 7.49 14.89 -5.51
C GLY A 61 6.41 15.75 -4.85
N GLY A 62 6.03 15.45 -3.62
CA GLY A 62 5.02 16.21 -2.87
C GLY A 62 3.57 15.73 -3.08
N VAL A 63 3.38 14.57 -3.70
CA VAL A 63 2.07 14.01 -4.03
C VAL A 63 1.63 13.02 -2.95
N ARG A 64 0.34 13.05 -2.60
CA ARG A 64 -0.24 12.02 -1.73
C ARG A 64 -0.39 10.71 -2.49
N CYS A 65 0.11 9.63 -1.90
CA CYS A 65 0.16 8.33 -2.54
C CYS A 65 -0.16 7.19 -1.57
N ALA A 66 -0.52 6.05 -2.12
CA ALA A 66 -0.73 4.83 -1.35
C ALA A 66 -0.25 3.59 -2.11
N CYS A 67 0.21 2.59 -1.38
CA CYS A 67 0.35 1.24 -1.89
C CYS A 67 -0.45 0.27 -1.03
N ALA A 68 -1.00 -0.76 -1.65
CA ALA A 68 -1.75 -1.80 -0.95
C ALA A 68 -1.09 -3.16 -1.18
N MET A 69 -1.01 -3.95 -0.12
CA MET A 69 -0.40 -5.27 -0.15
C MET A 69 -0.91 -6.17 0.97
N LYS A 70 -0.74 -7.46 0.82
CA LYS A 70 -0.96 -8.40 1.90
C LYS A 70 0.29 -8.48 2.80
N HIS A 71 0.20 -9.17 3.94
CA HIS A 71 1.30 -9.27 4.89
C HIS A 71 2.58 -9.87 4.29
N VAL A 72 2.49 -10.89 3.43
CA VAL A 72 3.68 -11.46 2.77
C VAL A 72 4.32 -10.49 1.78
N GLY A 73 3.51 -9.60 1.19
CA GLY A 73 4.01 -8.51 0.35
C GLY A 73 4.78 -7.47 1.16
N LEU A 74 4.42 -7.25 2.42
CA LEU A 74 5.15 -6.34 3.29
C LEU A 74 6.59 -6.82 3.55
N ILE A 75 6.83 -8.12 3.58
CA ILE A 75 8.19 -8.66 3.67
C ILE A 75 9.00 -8.30 2.42
N VAL A 76 8.38 -8.39 1.24
CA VAL A 76 9.01 -7.98 -0.03
C VAL A 76 9.30 -6.48 -0.05
N ALA A 77 8.41 -5.68 0.52
CA ALA A 77 8.55 -4.22 0.64
C ALA A 77 9.31 -3.77 1.90
N ALA A 78 9.88 -4.68 2.69
CA ALA A 78 10.56 -4.32 3.94
C ALA A 78 11.73 -3.35 3.70
N ASP A 79 12.53 -3.55 2.67
CA ASP A 79 13.64 -2.65 2.33
C ASP A 79 13.16 -1.20 2.12
N PRO A 80 12.24 -0.88 1.21
CA PRO A 80 11.74 0.48 1.10
C PRO A 80 11.01 0.95 2.36
N LEU A 81 10.27 0.09 3.08
CA LEU A 81 9.59 0.47 4.32
C LEU A 81 10.56 1.05 5.34
N PHE A 82 11.64 0.32 5.66
CA PHE A 82 12.63 0.76 6.64
C PHE A 82 13.43 1.97 6.14
N THR A 83 13.74 2.02 4.85
CA THR A 83 14.42 3.16 4.23
C THR A 83 13.56 4.43 4.28
N LEU A 84 12.27 4.31 3.97
CA LEU A 84 11.29 5.40 4.01
C LEU A 84 11.14 6.02 5.40
N SER A 85 11.08 5.19 6.42
CA SER A 85 10.95 5.68 7.80
C SER A 85 12.18 6.46 8.23
N TYR A 86 13.36 6.12 7.69
CA TYR A 86 14.61 6.79 7.98
C TYR A 86 14.78 8.09 7.18
N THR A 87 14.46 8.09 5.89
CA THR A 87 14.62 9.27 5.01
C THR A 87 13.47 10.27 5.12
N GLY A 88 12.29 9.80 5.54
CA GLY A 88 11.07 10.59 5.59
C GLY A 88 10.39 10.75 4.24
N VAL A 89 9.20 11.30 4.27
CA VAL A 89 8.35 11.57 3.10
C VAL A 89 7.91 13.02 3.09
N ARG A 90 7.68 13.58 1.90
CA ARG A 90 7.23 14.97 1.74
C ARG A 90 5.71 15.05 1.51
N GLY A 91 5.20 14.32 0.53
CA GLY A 91 3.76 14.08 0.38
C GLY A 91 3.32 12.95 1.30
N GLY A 92 2.10 12.98 1.80
CA GLY A 92 1.57 11.90 2.64
C GLY A 92 1.59 10.57 1.88
N MET A 93 2.13 9.54 2.49
CA MET A 93 2.15 8.18 1.95
C MET A 93 1.48 7.21 2.91
N VAL A 94 0.60 6.36 2.40
CA VAL A 94 -0.07 5.32 3.16
C VAL A 94 0.30 3.95 2.60
N ILE A 95 0.72 3.05 3.46
CA ILE A 95 0.93 1.64 3.13
C ILE A 95 -0.22 0.85 3.76
N CYS A 96 -1.16 0.40 2.94
CA CYS A 96 -2.28 -0.43 3.37
C CYS A 96 -1.86 -1.89 3.39
N VAL A 97 -1.71 -2.46 4.57
CA VAL A 97 -1.37 -3.88 4.72
C VAL A 97 -2.59 -4.64 5.23
N ALA A 98 -3.03 -5.62 4.46
CA ALA A 98 -4.13 -6.48 4.84
C ALA A 98 -3.59 -7.85 5.27
N ASP A 99 -3.65 -8.11 6.57
CA ASP A 99 -3.32 -9.42 7.12
C ASP A 99 -4.42 -10.44 6.78
N ASP A 100 -4.05 -11.69 6.71
CA ASP A 100 -4.95 -12.81 6.41
C ASP A 100 -4.91 -13.84 7.55
N PRO A 101 -5.53 -13.52 8.71
CA PRO A 101 -5.57 -14.43 9.84
C PRO A 101 -6.31 -15.71 9.46
N GLY A 102 -5.73 -16.86 9.83
CA GLY A 102 -6.24 -18.17 9.43
C GLY A 102 -5.77 -18.63 8.04
N MET A 103 -4.99 -17.82 7.35
CA MET A 103 -4.33 -18.18 6.07
C MET A 103 -5.31 -18.63 4.97
N HIS A 104 -6.46 -17.96 4.81
CA HIS A 104 -7.44 -18.35 3.80
C HIS A 104 -6.91 -18.28 2.36
N SER A 105 -6.04 -17.30 2.08
CA SER A 105 -5.45 -17.06 0.75
C SER A 105 -3.94 -16.87 0.82
N SER A 106 -3.29 -17.27 1.89
CA SER A 106 -1.87 -17.02 2.16
C SER A 106 -1.12 -18.28 2.57
N GLN A 107 0.17 -18.30 2.34
CA GLN A 107 1.06 -19.42 2.68
C GLN A 107 1.47 -19.46 4.15
N ASN A 108 1.25 -18.38 4.89
CA ASN A 108 1.53 -18.29 6.32
C ASN A 108 0.66 -17.20 6.97
N GLU A 109 0.70 -17.13 8.28
CA GLU A 109 0.04 -16.09 9.09
C GLU A 109 1.10 -15.20 9.72
N GLN A 110 0.89 -13.87 9.65
CA GLN A 110 1.81 -12.87 10.20
C GLN A 110 1.02 -11.72 10.81
N ASP A 111 1.66 -11.04 11.75
CA ASP A 111 1.15 -9.79 12.32
C ASP A 111 2.00 -8.61 11.81
N SER A 112 1.49 -7.91 10.81
CA SER A 112 2.17 -6.79 10.16
C SER A 112 2.44 -5.60 11.10
N ARG A 113 1.76 -5.51 12.24
CA ARG A 113 1.97 -4.45 13.23
C ARG A 113 3.39 -4.46 13.79
N HIS A 114 4.03 -5.62 13.87
CA HIS A 114 5.42 -5.74 14.31
C HIS A 114 6.40 -5.07 13.34
N TYR A 115 6.13 -5.13 12.04
CA TYR A 115 6.92 -4.41 11.03
C TYR A 115 6.76 -2.89 11.17
N ALA A 116 5.54 -2.42 11.37
CA ALA A 116 5.28 -0.99 11.58
C ALA A 116 6.01 -0.46 12.82
N ILE A 117 5.98 -1.21 13.92
CA ILE A 117 6.71 -0.86 15.15
C ILE A 117 8.23 -0.85 14.91
N GLY A 118 8.74 -1.86 14.19
CA GLY A 118 10.17 -1.97 13.88
C GLY A 118 10.69 -0.88 12.97
N ALA A 119 9.85 -0.40 12.05
CA ALA A 119 10.19 0.69 11.13
C ALA A 119 10.22 2.07 11.80
N LYS A 120 9.60 2.23 13.00
CA LYS A 120 9.45 3.50 13.75
C LYS A 120 8.62 4.53 13.00
#